data_66ecc767450def8d18d54d2644a8d823
#
_entry.id   66ecc767450def8d18d54d2644a8d823
#
_cell.length_a   1.000
_cell.length_b   1.000
_cell.length_c   1.000
_cell.angle_alpha   90.00
_cell.angle_beta   90.00
_cell.angle_gamma   90.00
#
_symmetry.space_group_name_H-M   'P 1'
#
loop_
_entity.id
_entity.type
_entity.pdbx_description
1 polymer ?
#
loop_
_entity_poly.entity_id
_entity_poly.type
_entity_poly.pdbx_seq_one_letter_code
_entity_poly.pdbx_strand_id
1 'polypeptide(L)'
;MNIQEYTQEQKQSALKYISCDALLLLVCDALARSEPFSTVRMGDGERALIRYYRTGQAARFLYDGVWLREYGLFGADLKMVGQQLYEAAINVDCLCPNIAGLTLPKYEILSMLPPRDIICEGLYAHTWLYMGRVPELMSYQGGIGVVCRNSNDVADRLFMKFGRMDIEATDYGKWEDYSSALDFIGQMKAHMVLVAAGPSGKRLCVEASKKFGKVVLDVGSALVRHWSVSKTRNY
;
A
#
# COMPACT_ATOMS: atom_id res chain seq x y z
N MET A 1 -28.99 5.98 7.42
CA MET A 1 -28.55 5.58 6.08
C MET A 1 -28.93 4.11 5.92
N ASN A 2 -29.76 3.80 4.94
CA ASN A 2 -30.41 2.49 4.83
C ASN A 2 -29.43 1.49 4.15
N ILE A 3 -29.06 0.43 4.84
CA ILE A 3 -28.20 -0.67 4.36
C ILE A 3 -28.84 -1.39 3.14
N GLN A 4 -30.08 -1.10 2.81
CA GLN A 4 -30.81 -1.70 1.72
C GLN A 4 -30.41 -1.22 0.31
N GLU A 5 -29.57 -0.18 0.20
CA GLU A 5 -29.16 0.39 -1.10
C GLU A 5 -27.92 -0.25 -1.73
N TYR A 6 -27.29 -1.21 -1.09
CA TYR A 6 -26.12 -1.89 -1.65
C TYR A 6 -26.51 -3.05 -2.55
N THR A 7 -25.79 -3.18 -3.68
CA THR A 7 -25.98 -4.33 -4.57
C THR A 7 -25.60 -5.64 -3.86
N GLN A 8 -26.12 -6.76 -4.36
CA GLN A 8 -25.74 -8.10 -3.85
C GLN A 8 -24.22 -8.33 -3.91
N GLU A 9 -23.53 -7.84 -4.94
CA GLU A 9 -22.09 -7.93 -5.11
C GLU A 9 -21.32 -7.13 -4.05
N GLN A 10 -21.82 -5.94 -3.71
CA GLN A 10 -21.24 -5.12 -2.63
C GLN A 10 -21.40 -5.79 -1.26
N LYS A 11 -22.53 -6.47 -1.03
CA LYS A 11 -22.76 -7.26 0.18
C LYS A 11 -21.84 -8.49 0.24
N GLN A 12 -21.61 -9.16 -0.89
CA GLN A 12 -20.68 -10.30 -0.97
C GLN A 12 -19.23 -9.87 -0.76
N SER A 13 -18.81 -8.72 -1.30
CA SER A 13 -17.45 -8.17 -1.05
C SER A 13 -17.24 -7.82 0.42
N ALA A 14 -18.27 -7.35 1.13
CA ALA A 14 -18.20 -7.08 2.56
C ALA A 14 -18.05 -8.36 3.41
N LEU A 15 -18.49 -9.52 2.92
CA LEU A 15 -18.35 -10.81 3.60
C LEU A 15 -16.93 -11.41 3.49
N LYS A 16 -16.10 -10.91 2.58
CA LYS A 16 -14.69 -11.36 2.39
C LYS A 16 -13.69 -10.51 3.17
N TYR A 17 -14.16 -9.74 4.12
CA TYR A 17 -13.35 -8.84 4.93
C TYR A 17 -12.59 -9.61 6.00
N ILE A 18 -11.25 -9.50 6.00
CA ILE A 18 -10.39 -10.11 7.00
C ILE A 18 -9.89 -9.07 8.01
N SER A 19 -9.60 -9.50 9.23
CA SER A 19 -8.96 -8.65 10.24
C SER A 19 -7.49 -8.34 9.88
N CYS A 20 -6.93 -7.30 10.49
CA CYS A 20 -5.50 -6.98 10.34
C CYS A 20 -4.59 -8.11 10.86
N ASP A 21 -5.00 -8.85 11.90
CA ASP A 21 -4.27 -10.04 12.38
C ASP A 21 -4.31 -11.18 11.35
N ALA A 22 -5.48 -11.42 10.72
CA ALA A 22 -5.58 -12.43 9.68
C ALA A 22 -4.73 -12.06 8.46
N LEU A 23 -4.68 -10.77 8.08
CA LEU A 23 -3.75 -10.32 7.04
C LEU A 23 -2.29 -10.55 7.43
N LEU A 24 -1.90 -10.28 8.69
CA LEU A 24 -0.54 -10.54 9.15
C LEU A 24 -0.19 -12.04 9.04
N LEU A 25 -1.10 -12.92 9.40
CA LEU A 25 -0.90 -14.37 9.26
C LEU A 25 -0.70 -14.77 7.79
N LEU A 26 -1.48 -14.21 6.85
CA LEU A 26 -1.30 -14.47 5.42
C LEU A 26 0.07 -13.97 4.93
N VAL A 27 0.51 -12.81 5.38
CA VAL A 27 1.84 -12.26 5.05
C VAL A 27 2.94 -13.16 5.61
N CYS A 28 2.86 -13.57 6.86
CA CYS A 28 3.83 -14.47 7.49
C CYS A 28 3.87 -15.84 6.80
N ASP A 29 2.73 -16.38 6.41
CA ASP A 29 2.64 -17.65 5.68
C ASP A 29 3.29 -17.54 4.29
N ALA A 30 3.01 -16.47 3.53
CA ALA A 30 3.65 -16.19 2.25
C ALA A 30 5.18 -16.06 2.38
N LEU A 31 5.65 -15.33 3.41
CA LEU A 31 7.08 -15.21 3.73
C LEU A 31 7.72 -16.56 4.06
N ALA A 32 7.05 -17.39 4.87
CA ALA A 32 7.56 -18.71 5.26
C ALA A 32 7.66 -19.68 4.08
N ARG A 33 6.75 -19.57 3.11
CA ARG A 33 6.73 -20.40 1.90
C ARG A 33 7.53 -19.81 0.75
N SER A 34 8.05 -18.61 0.90
CA SER A 34 8.66 -17.83 -0.19
C SER A 34 7.71 -17.67 -1.40
N GLU A 35 6.42 -17.47 -1.12
CA GLU A 35 5.39 -17.25 -2.12
C GLU A 35 5.15 -15.74 -2.33
N PRO A 36 4.78 -15.31 -3.55
CA PRO A 36 4.43 -13.92 -3.79
C PRO A 36 3.15 -13.52 -3.05
N PHE A 37 3.14 -12.33 -2.50
CA PHE A 37 1.94 -11.74 -1.90
C PHE A 37 2.01 -10.23 -1.99
N SER A 38 0.92 -9.58 -2.33
CA SER A 38 0.84 -8.13 -2.47
C SER A 38 -0.31 -7.53 -1.67
N THR A 39 -0.05 -6.36 -1.07
CA THR A 39 -1.12 -5.52 -0.52
C THR A 39 -1.13 -4.17 -1.20
N VAL A 40 -2.32 -3.62 -1.43
CA VAL A 40 -2.49 -2.26 -1.96
C VAL A 40 -3.52 -1.52 -1.14
N ARG A 41 -3.11 -0.39 -0.57
CA ARG A 41 -3.99 0.51 0.18
C ARG A 41 -4.65 1.50 -0.78
N MET A 42 -5.94 1.75 -0.58
CA MET A 42 -6.70 2.71 -1.39
C MET A 42 -7.32 3.78 -0.49
N GLY A 43 -6.73 4.97 -0.52
CA GLY A 43 -7.22 6.15 0.17
C GLY A 43 -8.12 7.03 -0.71
N ASP A 44 -8.38 8.24 -0.24
CA ASP A 44 -9.25 9.20 -0.94
C ASP A 44 -8.66 9.67 -2.27
N GLY A 45 -7.33 9.81 -2.33
CA GLY A 45 -6.63 10.21 -3.55
C GLY A 45 -6.73 9.16 -4.65
N GLU A 46 -6.43 7.90 -4.32
CA GLU A 46 -6.52 6.78 -5.24
C GLU A 46 -7.96 6.58 -5.72
N ARG A 47 -8.93 6.67 -4.81
CA ARG A 47 -10.36 6.60 -5.14
C ARG A 47 -10.76 7.68 -6.14
N ALA A 48 -10.34 8.92 -5.93
CA ALA A 48 -10.66 10.04 -6.82
C ALA A 48 -10.02 9.87 -8.20
N LEU A 49 -8.80 9.36 -8.30
CA LEU A 49 -8.12 9.06 -9.55
C LEU A 49 -8.81 7.92 -10.32
N ILE A 50 -9.19 6.83 -9.66
CA ILE A 50 -9.96 5.74 -10.27
C ILE A 50 -11.32 6.24 -10.75
N ARG A 51 -12.04 7.06 -9.96
CA ARG A 51 -13.30 7.67 -10.40
C ARG A 51 -13.09 8.55 -11.63
N TYR A 52 -12.05 9.39 -11.63
CA TYR A 52 -11.75 10.23 -12.78
C TYR A 52 -11.50 9.39 -14.05
N TYR A 53 -10.75 8.31 -13.94
CA TYR A 53 -10.55 7.37 -15.05
C TYR A 53 -11.88 6.77 -15.54
N ARG A 54 -12.72 6.27 -14.62
CA ARG A 54 -13.94 5.53 -14.94
C ARG A 54 -15.08 6.40 -15.47
N THR A 55 -15.21 7.62 -14.95
CA THR A 55 -16.39 8.47 -15.19
C THR A 55 -16.07 9.81 -15.86
N GLY A 56 -14.81 10.18 -15.97
CA GLY A 56 -14.38 11.50 -16.40
C GLY A 56 -14.60 12.61 -15.35
N GLN A 57 -15.13 12.29 -14.17
CA GLN A 57 -15.42 13.27 -13.11
C GLN A 57 -14.20 13.42 -12.19
N ALA A 58 -13.51 14.56 -12.31
CA ALA A 58 -12.37 14.88 -11.46
C ALA A 58 -12.81 15.53 -10.14
N ALA A 59 -12.22 15.10 -9.02
CA ALA A 59 -12.34 15.81 -7.75
C ALA A 59 -11.51 17.10 -7.80
N ARG A 60 -11.99 18.16 -7.12
CA ARG A 60 -11.35 19.48 -7.14
C ARG A 60 -9.86 19.47 -6.78
N PHE A 61 -9.47 18.65 -5.80
CA PHE A 61 -8.08 18.58 -5.35
C PHE A 61 -7.13 17.94 -6.37
N LEU A 62 -7.63 17.19 -7.37
CA LEU A 62 -6.80 16.69 -8.46
C LEU A 62 -6.23 17.79 -9.37
N TYR A 63 -6.69 19.04 -9.20
CA TYR A 63 -6.13 20.21 -9.86
C TYR A 63 -5.21 21.04 -8.93
N ASP A 64 -5.02 20.60 -7.67
CA ASP A 64 -4.13 21.28 -6.74
C ASP A 64 -2.67 20.87 -7.00
N GLY A 65 -1.88 21.81 -7.51
CA GLY A 65 -0.47 21.57 -7.80
C GLY A 65 0.38 21.24 -6.56
N VAL A 66 -0.02 21.65 -5.35
CA VAL A 66 0.66 21.27 -4.09
C VAL A 66 0.41 19.81 -3.83
N TRP A 67 -0.85 19.38 -3.86
CA TRP A 67 -1.23 17.98 -3.67
C TRP A 67 -0.54 17.06 -4.69
N LEU A 68 -0.54 17.44 -5.99
CA LEU A 68 0.11 16.66 -7.05
C LEU A 68 1.62 16.49 -6.79
N ARG A 69 2.31 17.54 -6.32
CA ARG A 69 3.75 17.46 -5.98
C ARG A 69 4.00 16.57 -4.77
N GLU A 70 3.19 16.68 -3.74
CA GLU A 70 3.30 15.83 -2.54
C GLU A 70 3.16 14.35 -2.87
N TYR A 71 2.27 14.01 -3.79
CA TYR A 71 2.02 12.63 -4.21
C TYR A 71 2.87 12.18 -5.42
N GLY A 72 3.81 13.01 -5.90
CA GLY A 72 4.70 12.67 -7.01
C GLY A 72 4.00 12.55 -8.35
N LEU A 73 2.86 13.22 -8.52
CA LEU A 73 2.00 13.18 -9.71
C LEU A 73 2.02 14.46 -10.55
N PHE A 74 2.86 15.43 -10.17
CA PHE A 74 2.94 16.68 -10.90
C PHE A 74 3.47 16.43 -12.32
N GLY A 75 2.70 16.83 -13.33
CA GLY A 75 3.00 16.57 -14.73
C GLY A 75 2.53 15.21 -15.27
N ALA A 76 2.03 14.31 -14.42
CA ALA A 76 1.51 13.02 -14.85
C ALA A 76 0.12 13.15 -15.52
N ASP A 77 -0.18 12.26 -16.46
CA ASP A 77 -1.54 12.07 -16.97
C ASP A 77 -2.39 11.36 -15.88
N LEU A 78 -3.21 12.14 -15.19
CA LEU A 78 -4.01 11.66 -14.07
C LEU A 78 -5.04 10.60 -14.48
N LYS A 79 -5.50 10.58 -15.74
CA LYS A 79 -6.40 9.56 -16.25
C LYS A 79 -5.67 8.24 -16.43
N MET A 80 -4.46 8.27 -16.95
CA MET A 80 -3.57 7.11 -17.05
C MET A 80 -3.20 6.59 -15.64
N VAL A 81 -2.88 7.49 -14.70
CA VAL A 81 -2.63 7.11 -13.31
C VAL A 81 -3.85 6.40 -12.72
N GLY A 82 -5.05 6.94 -12.91
CA GLY A 82 -6.31 6.33 -12.46
C GLY A 82 -6.54 4.94 -13.06
N GLN A 83 -6.24 4.75 -14.34
CA GLN A 83 -6.27 3.44 -15.01
C GLN A 83 -5.32 2.45 -14.34
N GLN A 84 -4.07 2.83 -14.13
CA GLN A 84 -3.06 1.95 -13.54
C GLN A 84 -3.38 1.61 -12.07
N LEU A 85 -3.98 2.54 -11.33
CA LEU A 85 -4.50 2.26 -9.99
C LEU A 85 -5.67 1.26 -10.01
N TYR A 86 -6.57 1.39 -10.97
CA TYR A 86 -7.64 0.43 -11.17
C TYR A 86 -7.08 -0.96 -11.48
N GLU A 87 -6.12 -1.06 -12.40
CA GLU A 87 -5.44 -2.31 -12.75
C GLU A 87 -4.70 -2.91 -11.54
N ALA A 88 -4.02 -2.09 -10.73
CA ALA A 88 -3.41 -2.56 -9.49
C ALA A 88 -4.46 -3.11 -8.52
N ALA A 89 -5.58 -2.41 -8.34
CA ALA A 89 -6.65 -2.83 -7.44
C ALA A 89 -7.29 -4.17 -7.84
N ILE A 90 -7.42 -4.44 -9.14
CA ILE A 90 -8.00 -5.71 -9.62
C ILE A 90 -7.01 -6.87 -9.67
N ASN A 91 -5.73 -6.60 -9.51
CA ASN A 91 -4.65 -7.58 -9.63
C ASN A 91 -3.91 -7.88 -8.32
N VAL A 92 -4.19 -7.13 -7.24
CA VAL A 92 -3.58 -7.32 -5.93
C VAL A 92 -4.15 -8.54 -5.21
N ASP A 93 -3.35 -9.21 -4.37
CA ASP A 93 -3.81 -10.35 -3.57
C ASP A 93 -4.73 -9.89 -2.43
N CYS A 94 -4.35 -8.82 -1.70
CA CYS A 94 -5.22 -8.20 -0.69
C CYS A 94 -5.44 -6.71 -0.97
N LEU A 95 -6.67 -6.34 -1.27
CA LEU A 95 -7.08 -4.94 -1.39
C LEU A 95 -7.38 -4.35 -0.02
N CYS A 96 -6.79 -3.20 0.29
CA CYS A 96 -6.94 -2.54 1.57
C CYS A 96 -7.51 -1.11 1.41
N PRO A 97 -8.84 -0.97 1.24
CA PRO A 97 -9.48 0.33 1.19
C PRO A 97 -9.41 1.01 2.56
N ASN A 98 -9.22 2.34 2.58
CA ASN A 98 -9.26 3.10 3.82
C ASN A 98 -10.71 3.18 4.33
N ILE A 99 -10.97 2.52 5.45
CA ILE A 99 -12.29 2.43 6.10
C ILE A 99 -12.40 3.40 7.28
N ALA A 100 -11.28 3.93 7.77
CA ALA A 100 -11.26 4.85 8.90
C ALA A 100 -11.98 6.16 8.56
N GLY A 101 -13.18 6.24 9.02
CA GLY A 101 -14.12 7.32 8.79
C GLY A 101 -15.41 6.74 8.25
N LEU A 102 -16.42 6.69 9.08
CA LEU A 102 -17.77 6.17 8.86
C LEU A 102 -18.55 6.83 7.70
N THR A 103 -17.86 7.35 6.69
CA THR A 103 -18.46 8.04 5.57
C THR A 103 -18.49 7.16 4.32
N LEU A 104 -19.49 7.35 3.48
CA LEU A 104 -19.79 6.73 2.19
C LEU A 104 -18.63 6.36 1.25
N PRO A 105 -17.45 6.99 1.34
CA PRO A 105 -16.34 6.79 0.40
C PRO A 105 -15.78 5.36 0.30
N LYS A 106 -15.83 4.58 1.37
CA LYS A 106 -15.23 3.22 1.38
C LYS A 106 -15.92 2.26 0.43
N TYR A 107 -17.25 2.37 0.34
CA TYR A 107 -18.04 1.52 -0.53
C TYR A 107 -17.98 1.99 -1.99
N GLU A 108 -17.71 3.27 -2.22
CA GLU A 108 -17.55 3.80 -3.57
C GLU A 108 -16.40 3.11 -4.30
N ILE A 109 -15.25 2.90 -3.66
CA ILE A 109 -14.13 2.22 -4.32
C ILE A 109 -14.47 0.76 -4.62
N LEU A 110 -15.10 0.07 -3.68
CA LEU A 110 -15.52 -1.32 -3.88
C LEU A 110 -16.59 -1.45 -4.97
N SER A 111 -17.46 -0.44 -5.13
CA SER A 111 -18.46 -0.40 -6.21
C SER A 111 -17.85 -0.15 -7.59
N MET A 112 -16.68 0.43 -7.66
CA MET A 112 -15.97 0.67 -8.92
C MET A 112 -15.10 -0.51 -9.36
N LEU A 113 -14.90 -1.50 -8.51
CA LEU A 113 -14.04 -2.66 -8.72
C LEU A 113 -14.85 -3.94 -8.82
N PRO A 114 -14.38 -4.97 -9.54
CA PRO A 114 -14.97 -6.30 -9.47
C PRO A 114 -14.84 -6.89 -8.06
N PRO A 115 -15.64 -7.91 -7.70
CA PRO A 115 -15.52 -8.61 -6.42
C PRO A 115 -14.09 -9.09 -6.16
N ARG A 116 -13.63 -8.96 -4.91
CA ARG A 116 -12.28 -9.34 -4.48
C ARG A 116 -12.34 -10.50 -3.50
N ASP A 117 -11.31 -11.36 -3.55
CA ASP A 117 -11.24 -12.53 -2.69
C ASP A 117 -10.81 -12.19 -1.27
N ILE A 118 -9.88 -11.23 -1.12
CA ILE A 118 -9.36 -10.80 0.18
C ILE A 118 -9.40 -9.27 0.25
N ILE A 119 -10.08 -8.75 1.28
CA ILE A 119 -10.17 -7.32 1.58
C ILE A 119 -9.80 -7.12 3.05
N CYS A 120 -8.96 -6.12 3.35
CA CYS A 120 -8.59 -5.73 4.71
C CYS A 120 -8.71 -4.21 4.90
N GLU A 121 -8.55 -3.75 6.13
CA GLU A 121 -8.52 -2.32 6.48
C GLU A 121 -7.31 -1.60 5.86
N GLY A 122 -7.54 -0.45 5.24
CA GLY A 122 -6.47 0.37 4.63
C GLY A 122 -5.47 0.94 5.63
N LEU A 123 -5.80 0.97 6.91
CA LEU A 123 -4.88 1.37 7.98
C LEU A 123 -4.19 0.17 8.66
N TYR A 124 -4.22 -1.01 8.08
CA TYR A 124 -3.65 -2.23 8.67
C TYR A 124 -2.22 -2.04 9.20
N ALA A 125 -1.36 -1.30 8.48
CA ALA A 125 0.01 -1.05 8.89
C ALA A 125 0.11 -0.19 10.17
N HIS A 126 -0.81 0.77 10.37
CA HIS A 126 -0.93 1.51 11.63
C HIS A 126 -1.49 0.62 12.73
N THR A 127 -2.49 -0.20 12.43
CA THR A 127 -3.07 -1.17 13.36
C THR A 127 -2.01 -2.15 13.86
N TRP A 128 -1.16 -2.70 12.99
CA TRP A 128 -0.04 -3.56 13.41
C TRP A 128 0.94 -2.85 14.37
N LEU A 129 1.18 -1.54 14.15
CA LEU A 129 1.99 -0.77 15.09
C LEU A 129 1.33 -0.65 16.47
N TYR A 130 0.04 -0.27 16.51
CA TYR A 130 -0.70 -0.13 17.77
C TYR A 130 -0.85 -1.46 18.51
N MET A 131 -0.98 -2.56 17.80
CA MET A 131 -1.05 -3.91 18.36
C MET A 131 0.32 -4.50 18.72
N GLY A 132 1.43 -3.80 18.49
CA GLY A 132 2.79 -4.27 18.77
C GLY A 132 3.27 -5.39 17.84
N ARG A 133 2.69 -5.54 16.64
CA ARG A 133 3.02 -6.60 15.68
C ARG A 133 4.19 -6.27 14.74
N VAL A 134 4.60 -5.01 14.66
CA VAL A 134 5.71 -4.59 13.78
C VAL A 134 7.02 -5.31 14.11
N PRO A 135 7.44 -5.49 15.38
CA PRO A 135 8.65 -6.27 15.70
C PRO A 135 8.62 -7.70 15.17
N GLU A 136 7.44 -8.35 15.20
CA GLU A 136 7.26 -9.71 14.66
C GLU A 136 7.55 -9.73 13.15
N LEU A 137 6.97 -8.81 12.39
CA LEU A 137 7.24 -8.70 10.95
C LEU A 137 8.70 -8.35 10.68
N MET A 138 9.29 -7.44 11.48
CA MET A 138 10.69 -7.04 11.35
C MET A 138 11.69 -8.15 11.77
N SER A 139 11.26 -9.21 12.40
CA SER A 139 12.10 -10.37 12.75
C SER A 139 12.32 -11.35 11.58
N TYR A 140 11.63 -11.16 10.46
CA TYR A 140 11.79 -12.01 9.27
C TYR A 140 13.24 -12.03 8.76
N GLN A 141 13.80 -13.22 8.50
CA GLN A 141 15.23 -13.40 8.20
C GLN A 141 15.59 -13.33 6.70
N GLY A 142 14.61 -13.26 5.81
CA GLY A 142 14.83 -13.25 4.34
C GLY A 142 15.13 -11.87 3.75
N GLY A 143 15.61 -10.91 4.56
CA GLY A 143 15.90 -9.54 4.15
C GLY A 143 14.67 -8.66 4.00
N ILE A 144 14.87 -7.35 4.13
CA ILE A 144 13.82 -6.33 4.03
C ILE A 144 14.20 -5.29 2.99
N GLY A 145 13.35 -5.12 1.98
CA GLY A 145 13.44 -4.01 1.02
C GLY A 145 12.62 -2.81 1.50
N VAL A 146 13.12 -1.60 1.31
CA VAL A 146 12.42 -0.34 1.60
C VAL A 146 12.36 0.52 0.35
N VAL A 147 11.15 0.90 -0.06
CA VAL A 147 10.89 1.75 -1.23
C VAL A 147 10.04 2.94 -0.83
N CYS A 148 10.68 4.10 -0.69
CA CYS A 148 10.02 5.35 -0.33
C CYS A 148 10.90 6.54 -0.66
N ARG A 149 10.42 7.77 -0.43
CA ARG A 149 11.30 8.95 -0.41
C ARG A 149 12.24 8.89 0.80
N ASN A 150 13.50 9.27 0.61
CA ASN A 150 14.54 9.22 1.63
C ASN A 150 14.68 7.81 2.26
N SER A 151 14.69 6.80 1.40
CA SER A 151 14.67 5.39 1.79
C SER A 151 15.86 4.99 2.67
N ASN A 152 17.04 5.55 2.43
CA ASN A 152 18.24 5.29 3.26
C ASN A 152 18.04 5.80 4.69
N ASP A 153 17.49 7.01 4.88
CA ASP A 153 17.18 7.54 6.23
C ASP A 153 16.13 6.66 6.95
N VAL A 154 15.15 6.14 6.21
CA VAL A 154 14.17 5.19 6.77
C VAL A 154 14.83 3.86 7.14
N ALA A 155 15.71 3.34 6.30
CA ALA A 155 16.47 2.10 6.56
C ALA A 155 17.35 2.24 7.80
N ASP A 156 18.09 3.35 7.92
CA ASP A 156 18.94 3.64 9.09
C ASP A 156 18.11 3.69 10.39
N ARG A 157 16.95 4.31 10.36
CA ARG A 157 16.07 4.37 11.53
C ARG A 157 15.49 3.00 11.87
N LEU A 158 15.15 2.17 10.89
CA LEU A 158 14.71 0.79 11.12
C LEU A 158 15.84 -0.04 11.70
N PHE A 159 17.08 0.14 11.20
CA PHE A 159 18.28 -0.47 11.79
C PHE A 159 18.42 -0.09 13.26
N MET A 160 18.42 1.21 13.57
CA MET A 160 18.55 1.69 14.94
C MET A 160 17.46 1.16 15.88
N LYS A 161 16.24 0.96 15.36
CA LYS A 161 15.09 0.54 16.16
C LYS A 161 15.00 -0.95 16.37
N PHE A 162 15.33 -1.74 15.34
CA PHE A 162 15.10 -3.20 15.32
C PHE A 162 16.39 -4.00 15.23
N GLY A 163 17.57 -3.34 15.12
CA GLY A 163 18.87 -4.01 14.98
C GLY A 163 19.07 -4.73 13.64
N ARG A 164 18.34 -4.34 12.58
CA ARG A 164 18.34 -5.02 11.28
C ARG A 164 19.41 -4.45 10.35
N MET A 165 20.38 -5.27 9.95
CA MET A 165 21.44 -4.88 9.03
C MET A 165 21.20 -5.29 7.57
N ASP A 166 20.24 -6.16 7.31
CA ASP A 166 19.88 -6.69 5.99
C ASP A 166 18.74 -5.91 5.35
N ILE A 167 18.80 -4.58 5.40
CA ILE A 167 17.82 -3.70 4.76
C ILE A 167 18.42 -3.14 3.47
N GLU A 168 17.74 -3.41 2.37
CA GLU A 168 18.03 -2.83 1.04
C GLU A 168 17.04 -1.69 0.78
N ALA A 169 17.53 -0.52 0.34
CA ALA A 169 16.70 0.66 0.20
C ALA A 169 16.84 1.30 -1.18
N THR A 170 15.75 1.79 -1.74
CA THR A 170 15.75 2.61 -2.95
C THR A 170 14.77 3.77 -2.86
N ASP A 171 15.23 4.93 -3.30
CA ASP A 171 14.37 6.12 -3.37
C ASP A 171 13.35 5.99 -4.50
N TYR A 172 12.12 6.25 -4.13
CA TYR A 172 11.01 6.33 -5.08
C TYR A 172 10.00 7.37 -4.61
N GLY A 173 9.81 8.39 -5.40
CA GLY A 173 8.92 9.48 -5.01
C GLY A 173 8.23 10.18 -6.17
N LYS A 174 8.59 9.83 -7.41
CA LYS A 174 7.99 10.41 -8.61
C LYS A 174 7.47 9.30 -9.51
N TRP A 175 6.38 9.58 -10.20
CA TRP A 175 5.78 8.65 -11.14
C TRP A 175 6.74 8.20 -12.25
N GLU A 176 7.63 9.10 -12.67
CA GLU A 176 8.62 8.89 -13.73
C GLU A 176 9.66 7.83 -13.38
N ASP A 177 9.98 7.67 -12.10
CA ASP A 177 11.01 6.75 -11.60
C ASP A 177 10.53 5.29 -11.51
N TYR A 178 9.34 4.99 -12.01
CA TYR A 178 8.68 3.70 -11.85
C TYR A 178 9.55 2.52 -12.31
N SER A 179 10.07 2.58 -13.53
CA SER A 179 10.87 1.48 -14.10
C SER A 179 12.13 1.23 -13.31
N SER A 180 12.84 2.28 -12.89
CA SER A 180 14.05 2.18 -12.08
C SER A 180 13.77 1.53 -10.72
N ALA A 181 12.68 1.92 -10.06
CA ALA A 181 12.27 1.33 -8.78
C ALA A 181 11.89 -0.15 -8.93
N LEU A 182 11.15 -0.48 -9.98
CA LEU A 182 10.77 -1.87 -10.26
C LEU A 182 11.99 -2.75 -10.52
N ASP A 183 12.93 -2.29 -11.36
CA ASP A 183 14.15 -3.03 -11.67
C ASP A 183 15.04 -3.20 -10.43
N PHE A 184 15.14 -2.17 -9.59
CA PHE A 184 15.88 -2.26 -8.34
C PHE A 184 15.26 -3.29 -7.38
N ILE A 185 13.93 -3.32 -7.23
CA ILE A 185 13.26 -4.37 -6.45
C ILE A 185 13.58 -5.76 -7.00
N GLY A 186 13.66 -5.91 -8.31
CA GLY A 186 14.06 -7.18 -8.93
C GLY A 186 15.46 -7.64 -8.56
N GLN A 187 16.38 -6.70 -8.32
CA GLN A 187 17.77 -6.97 -7.93
C GLN A 187 17.96 -7.17 -6.42
N MET A 188 17.02 -6.70 -5.58
CA MET A 188 17.07 -6.91 -4.12
C MET A 188 17.13 -8.40 -3.79
N LYS A 189 17.98 -8.76 -2.84
CA LYS A 189 17.96 -10.09 -2.21
C LYS A 189 16.79 -10.25 -1.26
N ALA A 190 16.32 -9.14 -0.70
CA ALA A 190 15.17 -9.10 0.19
C ALA A 190 13.94 -9.74 -0.46
N HIS A 191 13.28 -10.65 0.27
CA HIS A 191 12.02 -11.25 -0.17
C HIS A 191 10.80 -10.43 0.26
N MET A 192 10.88 -9.73 1.40
CA MET A 192 9.85 -8.79 1.85
C MET A 192 10.21 -7.36 1.44
N VAL A 193 9.28 -6.64 0.79
CA VAL A 193 9.48 -5.24 0.38
C VAL A 193 8.38 -4.37 0.95
N LEU A 194 8.77 -3.33 1.68
CA LEU A 194 7.89 -2.33 2.28
C LEU A 194 7.84 -1.08 1.40
N VAL A 195 6.67 -0.72 0.91
CA VAL A 195 6.48 0.41 -0.03
C VAL A 195 5.71 1.54 0.64
N ALA A 196 6.24 2.76 0.53
CA ALA A 196 5.59 3.99 0.99
C ALA A 196 5.75 5.11 -0.05
N ALA A 197 5.11 4.96 -1.21
CA ALA A 197 5.32 5.76 -2.40
C ALA A 197 4.03 6.37 -3.00
N GLY A 198 3.03 6.63 -2.16
CA GLY A 198 1.77 7.22 -2.60
C GLY A 198 1.06 6.41 -3.69
N PRO A 199 0.32 7.05 -4.62
CA PRO A 199 -0.41 6.37 -5.68
C PRO A 199 0.47 5.50 -6.58
N SER A 200 1.68 5.97 -6.92
CA SER A 200 2.61 5.23 -7.78
C SER A 200 3.11 3.91 -7.17
N GLY A 201 3.19 3.83 -5.84
CA GLY A 201 3.59 2.61 -5.12
C GLY A 201 2.61 1.44 -5.28
N LYS A 202 1.33 1.71 -5.61
CA LYS A 202 0.28 0.68 -5.71
C LYS A 202 0.56 -0.30 -6.86
N ARG A 203 0.84 0.25 -8.03
CA ARG A 203 1.25 -0.53 -9.19
C ARG A 203 2.54 -1.30 -8.91
N LEU A 204 3.51 -0.65 -8.27
CA LEU A 204 4.79 -1.24 -7.93
C LEU A 204 4.62 -2.48 -7.03
N CYS A 205 3.73 -2.43 -6.02
CA CYS A 205 3.45 -3.58 -5.16
C CYS A 205 2.99 -4.80 -5.93
N VAL A 206 2.05 -4.62 -6.86
CA VAL A 206 1.47 -5.71 -7.63
C VAL A 206 2.46 -6.29 -8.64
N GLU A 207 3.11 -5.42 -9.43
CA GLU A 207 4.03 -5.86 -10.48
C GLU A 207 5.29 -6.50 -9.90
N ALA A 208 5.87 -5.93 -8.84
CA ALA A 208 7.05 -6.49 -8.19
C ALA A 208 6.75 -7.85 -7.55
N SER A 209 5.60 -8.00 -6.90
CA SER A 209 5.18 -9.28 -6.34
C SER A 209 5.07 -10.36 -7.43
N LYS A 210 4.31 -10.09 -8.49
CA LYS A 210 4.07 -11.05 -9.58
C LYS A 210 5.33 -11.35 -10.39
N LYS A 211 6.14 -10.33 -10.72
CA LYS A 211 7.30 -10.47 -11.60
C LYS A 211 8.49 -11.14 -10.91
N PHE A 212 8.68 -10.88 -9.63
CA PHE A 212 9.88 -11.31 -8.89
C PHE A 212 9.60 -12.29 -7.75
N GLY A 213 8.35 -12.71 -7.56
CA GLY A 213 7.99 -13.68 -6.54
C GLY A 213 8.12 -13.17 -5.11
N LYS A 214 7.98 -11.85 -4.87
CA LYS A 214 8.22 -11.23 -3.57
C LYS A 214 6.93 -10.95 -2.79
N VAL A 215 7.06 -10.83 -1.47
CA VAL A 215 6.01 -10.27 -0.61
C VAL A 215 6.17 -8.75 -0.60
N VAL A 216 5.23 -8.01 -1.20
CA VAL A 216 5.32 -6.55 -1.36
C VAL A 216 4.13 -5.86 -0.69
N LEU A 217 4.41 -5.08 0.35
CA LEU A 217 3.40 -4.49 1.22
C LEU A 217 3.35 -2.96 1.06
N ASP A 218 2.20 -2.43 0.65
CA ASP A 218 1.93 -1.00 0.69
C ASP A 218 1.63 -0.57 2.13
N VAL A 219 2.66 -0.22 2.87
CA VAL A 219 2.56 0.24 4.26
C VAL A 219 2.37 1.76 4.37
N GLY A 220 2.61 2.51 3.30
CA GLY A 220 2.38 3.94 3.20
C GLY A 220 3.05 4.74 4.32
N SER A 221 2.40 5.80 4.79
CA SER A 221 2.95 6.71 5.80
C SER A 221 3.26 6.06 7.16
N ALA A 222 2.73 4.88 7.45
CA ALA A 222 3.06 4.14 8.67
C ALA A 222 4.56 3.85 8.75
N LEU A 223 5.19 3.46 7.63
CA LEU A 223 6.63 3.19 7.56
C LEU A 223 7.45 4.44 7.94
N VAL A 224 7.21 5.54 7.26
CA VAL A 224 8.04 6.75 7.36
C VAL A 224 7.79 7.50 8.68
N ARG A 225 6.52 7.58 9.13
CA ARG A 225 6.13 8.42 10.27
C ARG A 225 6.15 7.69 11.61
N HIS A 226 6.04 6.38 11.61
CA HIS A 226 5.79 5.61 12.83
C HIS A 226 6.74 4.43 13.01
N TRP A 227 6.91 3.57 11.99
CA TRP A 227 7.73 2.38 12.15
C TRP A 227 9.21 2.74 12.30
N SER A 228 9.68 3.71 11.54
CA SER A 228 11.08 4.16 11.57
C SER A 228 11.39 5.19 12.67
N VAL A 229 10.40 5.70 13.42
CA VAL A 229 10.64 6.69 14.47
C VAL A 229 10.74 6.02 15.83
N SER A 230 11.82 6.27 16.57
CA SER A 230 11.95 5.86 17.97
C SER A 230 10.93 6.62 18.83
N LYS A 231 10.25 5.92 19.76
CA LYS A 231 9.41 6.56 20.79
C LYS A 231 10.27 7.27 21.84
N THR A 232 11.08 8.22 21.44
CA THR A 232 11.66 9.19 22.39
C THR A 232 10.79 10.45 22.39
N ARG A 233 9.54 10.33 22.85
CA ARG A 233 8.85 11.44 23.49
C ARG A 233 8.74 11.08 24.96
N ASN A 234 9.69 11.59 25.74
CA ASN A 234 9.49 11.78 27.17
C ASN A 234 8.21 12.62 27.33
N TYR A 235 7.21 12.06 28.00
CA TYR A 235 6.11 12.82 28.56
C TYR A 235 6.58 13.45 29.87
#